data_56e2f0c88fdd6e83c420ae9aeb37dcf6
#
_entry.id   56e2f0c88fdd6e83c420ae9aeb37dcf6
#
_cell.length_a   1.000
_cell.length_b   1.000
_cell.length_c   1.000
_cell.angle_alpha   90.00
_cell.angle_beta   90.00
_cell.angle_gamma   90.00
#
_symmetry.space_group_name_H-M   'P 1'
#
loop_
_entity.id
_entity.type
_entity.pdbx_description
1 polymer ?
#
loop_
_entity_poly.entity_id
_entity_poly.type
_entity_poly.pdbx_seq_one_letter_code
_entity_poly.pdbx_strand_id
1 'polypeptide(L)'
;MCSSDLVSVVLGEGGSGGALALGVCDDLAMLENALYSVISPRGAASILWKDASREQEACEIMRITAQDLLEFGVADAIIPEPEDGAQGDLDKMSQNIKEYLVKTIAAKSQKDIDILQKERYTKFRKIGVFSEPSHEVQKAAAGNENE
;
A
#
# COMPACT_ATOMS: atom_id res chain seq x y z
N MET A 1 5.69 -10.63 15.75
CA MET A 1 6.17 -10.31 14.38
C MET A 1 6.65 -11.59 13.74
N CYS A 2 6.38 -11.79 12.45
CA CYS A 2 6.88 -12.94 11.71
C CYS A 2 8.41 -12.96 11.71
N SER A 3 8.99 -14.11 11.99
CA SER A 3 10.44 -14.31 12.07
C SER A 3 11.05 -14.83 10.75
N SER A 4 10.40 -14.54 9.63
CA SER A 4 10.84 -14.94 8.29
C SER A 4 10.74 -13.76 7.34
N ASP A 5 11.45 -13.85 6.22
CA ASP A 5 11.27 -12.98 5.07
C ASP A 5 9.86 -13.15 4.50
N LEU A 6 9.21 -12.03 4.24
CA LEU A 6 7.86 -11.96 3.71
C LEU A 6 7.82 -11.07 2.46
N VAL A 7 7.37 -11.65 1.36
CA VAL A 7 7.10 -10.93 0.12
C VAL A 7 5.63 -11.09 -0.22
N SER A 8 4.94 -9.99 -0.46
CA SER A 8 3.53 -9.98 -0.85
C SER A 8 3.36 -9.39 -2.24
N VAL A 9 2.46 -9.95 -3.02
CA VAL A 9 2.12 -9.44 -4.36
C VAL A 9 0.63 -9.23 -4.46
N VAL A 10 0.19 -8.02 -4.78
CA VAL A 10 -1.20 -7.70 -5.08
C VAL A 10 -1.44 -7.95 -6.56
N LEU A 11 -2.24 -8.98 -6.89
CA LEU A 11 -2.50 -9.41 -8.27
C LEU A 11 -3.70 -8.68 -8.91
N GLY A 12 -4.57 -8.10 -8.11
CA GLY A 12 -5.78 -7.41 -8.55
C GLY A 12 -6.24 -6.44 -7.48
N GLU A 13 -7.31 -6.75 -6.75
CA GLU A 13 -7.82 -5.91 -5.68
C GLU A 13 -7.35 -6.40 -4.31
N GLY A 14 -6.44 -5.67 -3.69
CA GLY A 14 -6.07 -5.81 -2.28
C GLY A 14 -6.93 -4.90 -1.42
N GLY A 15 -7.91 -5.44 -0.69
CA GLY A 15 -8.86 -4.65 0.07
C GLY A 15 -8.97 -4.98 1.54
N SER A 16 -9.37 -3.97 2.32
CA SER A 16 -9.71 -4.02 3.74
C SER A 16 -8.60 -4.49 4.68
N GLY A 17 -8.95 -4.88 5.91
CA GLY A 17 -8.02 -5.35 6.94
C GLY A 17 -7.27 -6.63 6.56
N GLY A 18 -7.84 -7.46 5.69
CA GLY A 18 -7.16 -8.67 5.18
C GLY A 18 -5.94 -8.31 4.33
N ALA A 19 -6.10 -7.38 3.39
CA ALA A 19 -5.00 -6.90 2.57
C ALA A 19 -3.95 -6.17 3.42
N LEU A 20 -4.38 -5.37 4.41
CA LEU A 20 -3.47 -4.71 5.34
C LEU A 20 -2.63 -5.73 6.13
N ALA A 21 -3.24 -6.80 6.63
CA ALA A 21 -2.52 -7.84 7.38
C ALA A 21 -1.45 -8.55 6.53
N LEU A 22 -1.76 -8.84 5.25
CA LEU A 22 -0.83 -9.44 4.30
C LEU A 22 0.21 -8.43 3.79
N GLY A 23 -0.12 -7.14 3.80
CA GLY A 23 0.76 -6.05 3.42
C GLY A 23 1.85 -5.73 4.44
N VAL A 24 1.76 -6.26 5.68
CA VAL A 24 2.83 -6.12 6.69
C VAL A 24 3.97 -7.10 6.37
N CYS A 25 4.72 -6.78 5.34
CA CYS A 25 5.77 -7.60 4.74
C CYS A 25 7.05 -6.80 4.51
N ASP A 26 8.14 -7.49 4.15
CA ASP A 26 9.42 -6.86 3.83
C ASP A 26 9.39 -6.19 2.46
N ASP A 27 8.60 -6.75 1.55
CA ASP A 27 8.49 -6.26 0.19
C ASP A 27 7.06 -6.46 -0.34
N LEU A 28 6.41 -5.38 -0.71
CA LEU A 28 5.06 -5.35 -1.26
C LEU A 28 5.14 -4.93 -2.72
N ALA A 29 4.90 -5.87 -3.63
CA ALA A 29 4.72 -5.55 -5.03
C ALA A 29 3.25 -5.50 -5.42
N MET A 30 2.95 -4.77 -6.47
CA MET A 30 1.64 -4.73 -7.10
C MET A 30 1.77 -4.99 -8.59
N LEU A 31 0.81 -5.68 -9.20
CA LEU A 31 0.69 -5.65 -10.65
C LEU A 31 0.32 -4.25 -11.11
N GLU A 32 0.67 -3.92 -12.34
CA GLU A 32 0.56 -2.56 -12.89
C GLU A 32 -0.85 -1.97 -12.79
N ASN A 33 -1.89 -2.80 -12.96
CA ASN A 33 -3.29 -2.39 -12.89
C ASN A 33 -3.97 -2.82 -11.58
N ALA A 34 -3.21 -3.27 -10.58
CA ALA A 34 -3.75 -3.65 -9.28
C ALA A 34 -4.14 -2.43 -8.44
N LEU A 35 -5.09 -2.63 -7.55
CA LEU A 35 -5.57 -1.66 -6.58
C LEU A 35 -5.30 -2.14 -5.16
N TYR A 36 -4.96 -1.22 -4.26
CA TYR A 36 -4.76 -1.55 -2.86
C TYR A 36 -5.34 -0.45 -1.97
N SER A 37 -6.34 -0.81 -1.13
CA SER A 37 -7.03 0.16 -0.28
C SER A 37 -7.63 -0.48 0.97
N VAL A 38 -7.81 0.32 2.01
CA VAL A 38 -8.47 -0.11 3.26
C VAL A 38 -9.98 -0.29 3.11
N ILE A 39 -10.60 0.41 2.16
CA ILE A 39 -12.04 0.41 1.91
C ILE A 39 -12.31 0.64 0.41
N SER A 40 -13.41 0.12 -0.11
CA SER A 40 -13.80 0.40 -1.50
C SER A 40 -14.15 1.89 -1.70
N PRO A 41 -13.96 2.46 -2.91
CA PRO A 41 -14.35 3.84 -3.20
C PRO A 41 -15.80 4.15 -2.88
N ARG A 42 -16.71 3.22 -3.17
CA ARG A 42 -18.13 3.32 -2.82
C ARG A 42 -18.36 3.39 -1.31
N GLY A 43 -17.62 2.56 -0.54
CA GLY A 43 -17.67 2.60 0.91
C GLY A 43 -17.14 3.92 1.47
N ALA A 44 -16.04 4.42 0.93
CA ALA A 44 -15.47 5.71 1.29
C ALA A 44 -16.45 6.86 0.99
N ALA A 45 -17.08 6.88 -0.18
CA ALA A 45 -18.09 7.86 -0.57
C ALA A 45 -19.28 7.87 0.41
N SER A 46 -19.74 6.67 0.80
CA SER A 46 -20.83 6.54 1.77
C SER A 46 -20.48 7.12 3.14
N ILE A 47 -19.25 6.94 3.59
CA ILE A 47 -18.78 7.46 4.90
C ILE A 47 -18.54 8.97 4.84
N LEU A 48 -17.83 9.45 3.82
CA LEU A 48 -17.40 10.85 3.72
C LEU A 48 -18.57 11.77 3.38
N TRP A 49 -19.44 11.35 2.46
CA TRP A 49 -20.49 12.22 1.92
C TRP A 49 -21.91 11.70 2.16
N LYS A 50 -22.06 10.53 2.77
CA LYS A 50 -23.35 9.83 2.92
C LYS A 50 -24.05 9.56 1.58
N ASP A 51 -23.27 9.48 0.50
CA ASP A 51 -23.74 9.30 -0.87
C ASP A 51 -22.82 8.34 -1.64
N ALA A 52 -23.26 7.08 -1.80
CA ALA A 52 -22.54 6.03 -2.47
C ALA A 52 -22.38 6.26 -4.00
N SER A 53 -23.19 7.17 -4.60
CA SER A 53 -23.10 7.48 -6.04
C SER A 53 -21.84 8.28 -6.41
N ARG A 54 -21.17 8.89 -5.43
CA ARG A 54 -19.92 9.65 -5.59
C ARG A 54 -18.67 8.75 -5.56
N GLU A 55 -18.80 7.48 -5.90
CA GLU A 55 -17.68 6.52 -5.88
C GLU A 55 -16.51 6.91 -6.79
N GLN A 56 -16.78 7.54 -7.94
CA GLN A 56 -15.73 7.99 -8.85
C GLN A 56 -14.86 9.08 -8.20
N GLU A 57 -15.48 10.06 -7.58
CA GLU A 57 -14.77 11.13 -6.85
C GLU A 57 -13.96 10.56 -5.68
N ALA A 58 -14.53 9.59 -4.96
CA ALA A 58 -13.81 8.90 -3.90
C ALA A 58 -12.59 8.16 -4.44
N CYS A 59 -12.70 7.48 -5.58
CA CYS A 59 -11.60 6.76 -6.21
C CYS A 59 -10.43 7.71 -6.56
N GLU A 60 -10.73 8.87 -7.13
CA GLU A 60 -9.73 9.88 -7.49
C GLU A 60 -8.99 10.43 -6.26
N ILE A 61 -9.74 10.73 -5.18
CA ILE A 61 -9.15 11.26 -3.93
C ILE A 61 -8.33 10.21 -3.18
N MET A 62 -8.77 8.96 -3.20
CA MET A 62 -8.11 7.87 -2.45
C MET A 62 -6.74 7.48 -3.01
N ARG A 63 -6.50 7.71 -4.30
CA ARG A 63 -5.22 7.41 -4.95
C ARG A 63 -4.75 5.98 -4.62
N ILE A 64 -5.48 4.98 -5.12
CA ILE A 64 -5.32 3.56 -4.74
C ILE A 64 -4.64 2.69 -5.80
N THR A 65 -4.13 3.31 -6.87
CA THR A 65 -3.45 2.60 -7.96
C THR A 65 -2.03 2.16 -7.57
N ALA A 66 -1.47 1.21 -8.30
CA ALA A 66 -0.10 0.76 -8.07
C ALA A 66 0.91 1.91 -8.14
N GLN A 67 0.72 2.84 -9.08
CA GLN A 67 1.57 4.01 -9.25
C GLN A 67 1.49 4.97 -8.06
N ASP A 68 0.28 5.24 -7.57
CA ASP A 68 0.08 6.06 -6.37
C ASP A 68 0.74 5.45 -5.15
N LEU A 69 0.54 4.14 -4.95
CA LEU A 69 1.07 3.43 -3.78
C LEU A 69 2.60 3.32 -3.81
N LEU A 70 3.19 3.24 -5.00
CA LEU A 70 4.64 3.31 -5.17
C LEU A 70 5.16 4.73 -4.81
N GLU A 71 4.49 5.78 -5.29
CA GLU A 71 4.83 7.17 -4.95
C GLU A 71 4.74 7.44 -3.44
N PHE A 72 3.72 6.89 -2.77
CA PHE A 72 3.57 7.01 -1.32
C PHE A 72 4.55 6.15 -0.51
N GLY A 73 5.32 5.28 -1.15
CA GLY A 73 6.22 4.35 -0.48
C GLY A 73 5.50 3.23 0.29
N VAL A 74 4.25 2.96 -0.06
CA VAL A 74 3.46 1.83 0.46
C VAL A 74 3.81 0.57 -0.32
N ALA A 75 3.78 0.62 -1.66
CA ALA A 75 4.32 -0.42 -2.52
C ALA A 75 5.82 -0.20 -2.75
N ASP A 76 6.58 -1.29 -2.84
CA ASP A 76 8.02 -1.27 -3.10
C ASP A 76 8.34 -1.44 -4.58
N ALA A 77 7.45 -2.09 -5.34
CA ALA A 77 7.64 -2.32 -6.76
C ALA A 77 6.33 -2.49 -7.52
N ILE A 78 6.37 -2.20 -8.82
CA ILE A 78 5.31 -2.53 -9.78
C ILE A 78 5.83 -3.62 -10.69
N ILE A 79 5.05 -4.70 -10.84
CA ILE A 79 5.33 -5.79 -11.78
C ILE A 79 4.54 -5.47 -13.05
N PRO A 80 5.21 -5.28 -14.21
CA PRO A 80 4.53 -4.91 -15.44
C PRO A 80 3.63 -6.04 -15.94
N GLU A 81 2.50 -5.67 -16.49
CA GLU A 81 1.56 -6.58 -17.11
C GLU A 81 1.78 -6.66 -18.64
N PRO A 82 1.36 -7.75 -19.30
CA PRO A 82 1.26 -7.79 -20.77
C PRO A 82 0.30 -6.73 -21.30
N GLU A 83 0.43 -6.35 -22.59
CA GLU A 83 -0.40 -5.31 -23.22
C GLU A 83 -1.92 -5.58 -23.08
N ASP A 84 -2.33 -6.87 -23.12
CA ASP A 84 -3.72 -7.30 -22.94
C ASP A 84 -4.11 -7.54 -21.47
N GLY A 85 -3.32 -7.04 -20.52
CA GLY A 85 -3.50 -7.22 -19.08
C GLY A 85 -3.01 -8.57 -18.56
N ALA A 86 -3.08 -8.78 -17.24
CA ALA A 86 -2.55 -9.97 -16.56
C ALA A 86 -3.14 -11.29 -17.06
N GLN A 87 -4.36 -11.28 -17.61
CA GLN A 87 -5.05 -12.46 -18.10
C GLN A 87 -4.83 -12.71 -19.60
N GLY A 88 -4.33 -11.73 -20.35
CA GLY A 88 -4.12 -11.82 -21.78
C GLY A 88 -2.96 -12.76 -22.16
N ASP A 89 -1.89 -12.76 -21.38
CA ASP A 89 -0.74 -13.66 -21.55
C ASP A 89 -0.27 -14.17 -20.18
N LEU A 90 -0.83 -15.32 -19.79
CA LEU A 90 -0.53 -15.92 -18.49
C LEU A 90 0.93 -16.40 -18.36
N ASP A 91 1.54 -16.85 -19.46
CA ASP A 91 2.93 -17.32 -19.46
C ASP A 91 3.87 -16.13 -19.21
N LYS A 92 3.66 -15.03 -19.92
CA LYS A 92 4.42 -13.79 -19.73
C LYS A 92 4.22 -13.22 -18.32
N MET A 93 2.97 -13.19 -17.85
CA MET A 93 2.66 -12.69 -16.50
C MET A 93 3.33 -13.55 -15.42
N SER A 94 3.24 -14.88 -15.53
CA SER A 94 3.91 -15.82 -14.63
C SER A 94 5.42 -15.62 -14.63
N GLN A 95 6.01 -15.37 -15.79
CA GLN A 95 7.44 -15.10 -15.90
C GLN A 95 7.82 -13.79 -15.19
N ASN A 96 7.07 -12.71 -15.39
CA ASN A 96 7.32 -11.43 -14.74
C ASN A 96 7.24 -11.55 -13.20
N ILE A 97 6.22 -12.23 -12.67
CA ILE A 97 6.06 -12.47 -11.23
C ILE A 97 7.22 -13.33 -10.71
N LYS A 98 7.57 -14.40 -11.42
CA LYS A 98 8.66 -15.30 -11.04
C LYS A 98 10.00 -14.56 -10.97
N GLU A 99 10.33 -13.77 -11.97
CA GLU A 99 11.57 -12.98 -12.00
C GLU A 99 11.66 -12.03 -10.79
N TYR A 100 10.58 -11.32 -10.52
CA TYR A 100 10.50 -10.46 -9.35
C TYR A 100 10.69 -11.23 -8.03
N LEU A 101 9.94 -12.32 -7.83
CA LEU A 101 10.00 -13.11 -6.60
C LEU A 101 11.39 -13.73 -6.39
N VAL A 102 11.98 -14.35 -7.41
CA VAL A 102 13.31 -14.96 -7.30
C VAL A 102 14.35 -13.93 -6.91
N LYS A 103 14.36 -12.77 -7.57
CA LYS A 103 15.29 -11.67 -7.26
C LYS A 103 15.11 -11.16 -5.82
N THR A 104 13.87 -10.89 -5.43
CA THR A 104 13.55 -10.29 -4.13
C THR A 104 13.83 -11.26 -2.99
N ILE A 105 13.40 -12.51 -3.10
CA ILE A 105 13.64 -13.54 -2.09
C ILE A 105 15.14 -13.81 -1.95
N ALA A 106 15.88 -13.92 -3.05
CA ALA A 106 17.33 -14.13 -2.99
C ALA A 106 18.06 -12.98 -2.27
N ALA A 107 17.61 -11.74 -2.42
CA ALA A 107 18.18 -10.59 -1.73
C ALA A 107 17.82 -10.54 -0.24
N LYS A 108 16.62 -10.95 0.13
CA LYS A 108 16.14 -10.94 1.52
C LYS A 108 16.70 -12.12 2.32
N SER A 109 16.75 -13.32 1.75
CA SER A 109 17.21 -14.54 2.42
C SER A 109 18.69 -14.53 2.83
N GLN A 110 19.46 -13.59 2.30
CA GLN A 110 20.86 -13.37 2.70
C GLN A 110 21.02 -12.50 3.94
N LYS A 111 19.94 -11.85 4.40
CA LYS A 111 19.96 -10.94 5.55
C LYS A 111 19.69 -11.69 6.84
N ASP A 112 20.33 -11.23 7.91
CA ASP A 112 19.97 -11.64 9.25
C ASP A 112 18.53 -11.24 9.60
N ILE A 113 17.85 -12.08 10.38
CA ILE A 113 16.45 -11.91 10.70
C ILE A 113 16.17 -10.64 11.52
N ASP A 114 17.09 -10.27 12.40
CA ASP A 114 16.97 -9.05 13.21
C ASP A 114 17.09 -7.80 12.31
N ILE A 115 17.93 -7.88 11.29
CA ILE A 115 18.05 -6.81 10.28
C ILE A 115 16.77 -6.68 9.48
N LEU A 116 16.19 -7.78 9.00
CA LEU A 116 14.93 -7.78 8.26
C LEU A 116 13.79 -7.18 9.09
N GLN A 117 13.65 -7.59 10.34
CA GLN A 117 12.62 -7.07 11.23
C GLN A 117 12.79 -5.57 11.48
N LYS A 118 14.01 -5.10 11.66
CA LYS A 118 14.30 -3.67 11.85
C LYS A 118 14.03 -2.85 10.58
N GLU A 119 14.40 -3.36 9.41
CA GLU A 119 14.12 -2.73 8.12
C GLU A 119 12.61 -2.64 7.89
N ARG A 120 11.86 -3.74 8.11
CA ARG A 120 10.40 -3.78 8.02
C ARG A 120 9.75 -2.75 8.95
N TYR A 121 10.13 -2.73 10.23
CA TYR A 121 9.64 -1.75 11.18
C TYR A 121 9.91 -0.31 10.69
N THR A 122 11.13 -0.04 10.25
CA THR A 122 11.54 1.29 9.79
C THR A 122 10.77 1.70 8.54
N LYS A 123 10.51 0.77 7.59
CA LYS A 123 9.68 1.00 6.41
C LYS A 123 8.31 1.53 6.82
N PHE A 124 7.59 0.80 7.69
CA PHE A 124 6.24 1.21 8.08
C PHE A 124 6.21 2.51 8.88
N ARG A 125 7.24 2.81 9.66
CA ARG A 125 7.35 4.09 10.39
C ARG A 125 7.58 5.30 9.49
N LYS A 126 8.02 5.09 8.26
CA LYS A 126 8.26 6.16 7.27
C LYS A 126 7.06 6.44 6.37
N ILE A 127 6.06 5.55 6.35
CA ILE A 127 4.86 5.75 5.52
C ILE A 127 4.03 6.89 6.09
N GLY A 128 3.63 7.81 5.21
CA GLY A 128 2.82 8.97 5.54
C GLY A 128 3.64 10.23 5.79
N VAL A 129 3.02 11.34 5.46
CA VAL A 129 3.56 12.69 5.70
C VAL A 129 2.63 13.40 6.68
N PHE A 130 3.19 13.93 7.74
CA PHE A 130 2.44 14.71 8.72
C PHE A 130 3.22 15.97 9.09
N SER A 131 2.50 17.01 9.46
CA SER A 131 3.07 18.22 10.04
C SER A 131 2.48 18.41 11.45
N GLU A 132 3.32 18.74 12.40
CA GLU A 132 2.83 19.18 13.72
C GLU A 132 2.26 20.60 13.59
N PRO A 133 1.07 20.87 14.15
CA PRO A 133 0.55 22.23 14.19
C PRO A 133 1.51 23.10 14.99
N SER A 134 1.79 24.31 14.47
CA SER A 134 2.64 25.28 15.15
C SER A 134 2.09 25.58 16.56
N HIS A 135 2.96 25.90 17.51
CA HIS A 135 2.59 26.22 18.90
C HIS A 135 1.46 27.30 19.02
N GLU A 136 1.32 28.17 18.02
CA GLU A 136 0.29 29.19 17.97
C GLU A 136 -1.12 28.59 17.70
N VAL A 137 -1.21 27.57 16.82
CA VAL A 137 -2.46 26.87 16.54
C VAL A 137 -2.91 26.01 17.72
N GLN A 138 -1.96 25.42 18.45
CA GLN A 138 -2.26 24.64 19.66
C GLN A 138 -2.81 25.52 20.78
N LYS A 139 -2.29 26.74 20.96
CA LYS A 139 -2.81 27.72 21.95
C LYS A 139 -4.20 28.23 21.59
N ALA A 140 -4.49 28.43 20.30
CA ALA A 140 -5.82 28.87 19.85
C ALA A 140 -6.88 27.78 20.04
N ALA A 141 -6.53 26.51 19.83
CA ALA A 141 -7.43 25.37 20.07
C ALA A 141 -7.72 25.15 21.56
N ALA A 142 -6.72 25.30 22.42
CA ALA A 142 -6.87 25.15 23.87
C ALA A 142 -7.60 26.33 24.54
N GLY A 143 -7.67 27.50 23.90
CA GLY A 143 -8.38 28.69 24.41
C GLY A 143 -9.89 28.65 24.22
N ASN A 144 -10.43 27.82 23.32
CA ASN A 144 -11.87 27.73 23.03
C ASN A 144 -12.61 26.66 23.86
N GLU A 145 -11.95 25.92 24.73
CA GLU A 145 -12.60 24.92 25.60
C GLU A 145 -13.03 25.49 26.97
N ASN A 146 -12.86 26.78 27.21
CA ASN A 146 -13.15 27.43 28.48
C ASN A 146 -14.19 28.60 28.42
N GLU A 147 -15.06 28.63 27.37
CA GLU A 147 -16.22 29.55 27.34
C GLU A 147 -17.56 28.78 27.37
#